data_a9428381f316f21b4b1779c9294a0551
#
_entry.id   a9428381f316f21b4b1779c9294a0551
#
_cell.length_a   1.000
_cell.length_b   1.000
_cell.length_c   1.000
_cell.angle_alpha   90.00
_cell.angle_beta   90.00
_cell.angle_gamma   90.00
#
_symmetry.space_group_name_H-M   'P 1'
#
loop_
_entity.id
_entity.type
_entity.pdbx_description
1 polymer ?
#
loop_
_entity_poly.entity_id
_entity_poly.type
_entity_poly.pdbx_seq_one_letter_code
_entity_poly.pdbx_strand_id
1 'polypeptide(L)'
;MEGKRYSNSFTSSGMVKEEGRAAYYKLLDSVREGDTVRIKRGVYATTEQLADTMIDVQAIVPGGVLCLFSAWNVHGLTTSLPQAYHIAVKRGRKVTLPVFPKVELHPITDTMFDIGGEDQIGSGYRIQIYNKERCVCDAVKYRNKVGMDVCAEVVNSYLALPDRNLSQLFDYADRLRVRRILEQYIALKL
;
A
#
# COMPACT_ATOMS: atom_id res chain seq x y z
N MET A 1 21.77 -4.38 13.37
CA MET A 1 21.11 -3.25 12.67
C MET A 1 19.93 -2.82 13.51
N GLU A 2 20.10 -1.75 14.29
CA GLU A 2 19.01 -1.17 15.07
C GLU A 2 17.99 -0.59 14.11
N GLY A 3 16.80 -1.17 14.06
CA GLY A 3 15.68 -0.63 13.31
C GLY A 3 15.28 0.73 13.89
N LYS A 4 15.50 1.81 13.15
CA LYS A 4 14.98 3.12 13.51
C LYS A 4 13.48 2.98 13.76
N ARG A 5 13.04 3.20 15.00
CA ARG A 5 11.63 3.34 15.34
C ARG A 5 11.13 4.63 14.70
N TYR A 6 10.21 4.53 13.77
CA TYR A 6 9.45 5.68 13.30
C TYR A 6 8.34 5.98 14.31
N SER A 7 8.08 7.24 14.60
CA SER A 7 7.20 7.68 15.70
C SER A 7 5.75 7.16 15.59
N ASN A 8 5.28 6.81 14.40
CA ASN A 8 3.91 6.37 14.13
C ASN A 8 3.79 4.88 13.74
N SER A 9 4.86 4.09 13.86
CA SER A 9 4.79 2.65 13.60
C SER A 9 3.91 1.93 14.61
N PHE A 10 3.18 0.91 14.16
CA PHE A 10 2.40 0.06 15.04
C PHE A 10 3.30 -0.70 16.02
N THR A 11 2.85 -0.81 17.25
CA THR A 11 3.61 -1.49 18.31
C THR A 11 3.48 -3.00 18.18
N SER A 12 4.61 -3.74 18.14
CA SER A 12 4.59 -5.18 18.22
C SER A 12 4.82 -5.67 19.65
N SER A 13 4.11 -6.75 20.02
CA SER A 13 4.30 -7.36 21.35
C SER A 13 5.74 -7.90 21.55
N GLY A 14 6.44 -8.23 20.47
CA GLY A 14 7.87 -8.63 20.51
C GLY A 14 8.74 -7.47 20.98
N MET A 15 8.60 -6.30 20.35
CA MET A 15 9.36 -5.09 20.72
C MET A 15 9.12 -4.69 22.18
N VAL A 16 7.85 -4.72 22.64
CA VAL A 16 7.51 -4.36 24.02
C VAL A 16 8.06 -5.36 25.03
N LYS A 17 8.14 -6.64 24.67
CA LYS A 17 8.76 -7.66 25.55
C LYS A 17 10.26 -7.48 25.70
N GLU A 18 10.94 -6.96 24.70
CA GLU A 18 12.36 -6.59 24.79
C GLU A 18 12.60 -5.43 25.76
N GLU A 19 11.60 -4.54 25.92
CA GLU A 19 11.60 -3.45 26.90
C GLU A 19 11.27 -3.92 28.35
N GLY A 20 10.86 -5.17 28.50
CA GLY A 20 10.58 -5.81 29.77
C GLY A 20 9.10 -6.01 30.07
N ARG A 21 8.83 -6.81 31.14
CA ARG A 21 7.46 -7.19 31.53
C ARG A 21 6.56 -5.99 31.86
N ALA A 22 7.12 -4.96 32.50
CA ALA A 22 6.35 -3.78 32.90
C ALA A 22 5.78 -3.02 31.69
N ALA A 23 6.57 -2.89 30.61
CA ALA A 23 6.11 -2.28 29.36
C ALA A 23 4.99 -3.10 28.71
N TYR A 24 5.09 -4.43 28.75
CA TYR A 24 4.04 -5.30 28.23
C TYR A 24 2.71 -5.17 29.00
N TYR A 25 2.76 -5.09 30.35
CA TYR A 25 1.55 -4.86 31.14
C TYR A 25 0.94 -3.49 30.88
N LYS A 26 1.74 -2.43 30.77
CA LYS A 26 1.26 -1.09 30.38
C LYS A 26 0.52 -1.11 29.03
N LEU A 27 1.04 -1.85 28.04
CA LEU A 27 0.36 -2.03 26.75
C LEU A 27 -1.00 -2.72 26.93
N LEU A 28 -1.09 -3.76 27.77
CA LEU A 28 -2.35 -4.45 28.02
C LEU A 28 -3.36 -3.57 28.76
N ASP A 29 -2.90 -2.74 29.68
CA ASP A 29 -3.75 -1.79 30.38
C ASP A 29 -4.28 -0.71 29.42
N SER A 30 -3.43 -0.14 28.55
CA SER A 30 -3.85 0.79 27.49
C SER A 30 -4.88 0.17 26.54
N VAL A 31 -4.80 -1.13 26.26
CA VAL A 31 -5.84 -1.84 25.48
C VAL A 31 -7.16 -1.93 26.25
N ARG A 32 -7.12 -2.13 27.58
CA ARG A 32 -8.34 -2.18 28.42
C ARG A 32 -9.00 -0.80 28.55
N GLU A 33 -8.19 0.25 28.60
CA GLU A 33 -8.62 1.64 28.66
C GLU A 33 -9.18 2.15 27.33
N GLY A 34 -8.90 1.46 26.22
CA GLY A 34 -9.39 1.80 24.90
C GLY A 34 -8.49 2.75 24.12
N ASP A 35 -7.37 3.19 24.66
CA ASP A 35 -6.40 4.07 24.02
C ASP A 35 -5.61 3.33 22.91
N THR A 36 -5.50 2.02 23.06
CA THR A 36 -4.81 1.13 22.13
C THR A 36 -5.74 0.02 21.65
N VAL A 37 -5.72 -0.25 20.37
CA VAL A 37 -6.51 -1.30 19.72
C VAL A 37 -5.59 -2.43 19.29
N ARG A 38 -5.99 -3.67 19.54
CA ARG A 38 -5.29 -4.84 19.01
C ARG A 38 -5.71 -5.08 17.58
N ILE A 39 -4.81 -4.81 16.63
CA ILE A 39 -5.05 -4.96 15.19
C ILE A 39 -5.10 -6.44 14.80
N LYS A 40 -4.10 -7.20 15.25
CA LYS A 40 -4.02 -8.65 15.10
C LYS A 40 -3.14 -9.23 16.22
N ARG A 41 -2.93 -10.55 16.23
CA ARG A 41 -2.05 -11.18 17.23
C ARG A 41 -0.65 -10.55 17.21
N GLY A 42 -0.30 -9.90 18.32
CA GLY A 42 1.01 -9.29 18.52
C GLY A 42 1.22 -7.93 17.85
N VAL A 43 0.19 -7.32 17.28
CA VAL A 43 0.27 -5.98 16.67
C VAL A 43 -0.81 -5.08 17.26
N TYR A 44 -0.40 -3.90 17.70
CA TYR A 44 -1.23 -2.93 18.42
C TYR A 44 -1.02 -1.54 17.83
N ALA A 45 -2.08 -0.74 17.77
CA ALA A 45 -2.04 0.64 17.32
C ALA A 45 -2.85 1.53 18.26
N THR A 46 -2.42 2.78 18.46
CA THR A 46 -3.22 3.78 19.15
C THR A 46 -4.37 4.26 18.26
N THR A 47 -5.41 4.84 18.86
CA THR A 47 -6.51 5.46 18.11
C THR A 47 -6.03 6.56 17.18
N GLU A 48 -5.01 7.33 17.56
CA GLU A 48 -4.38 8.34 16.71
C GLU A 48 -3.69 7.74 15.48
N GLN A 49 -2.94 6.64 15.66
CA GLN A 49 -2.30 5.93 14.54
C GLN A 49 -3.31 5.34 13.55
N LEU A 50 -4.51 4.98 14.02
CA LEU A 50 -5.59 4.48 13.16
C LEU A 50 -6.38 5.58 12.48
N ALA A 51 -6.35 6.81 13.01
CA ALA A 51 -6.94 7.98 12.39
C ALA A 51 -6.06 8.57 11.27
N ASP A 52 -4.80 8.16 11.18
CA ASP A 52 -3.89 8.58 10.11
C ASP A 52 -4.38 8.04 8.74
N THR A 53 -4.20 8.84 7.71
CA THR A 53 -4.54 8.47 6.32
C THR A 53 -3.68 7.33 5.78
N MET A 54 -2.50 7.12 6.36
CA MET A 54 -1.62 6.01 6.06
C MET A 54 -1.40 5.15 7.30
N ILE A 55 -1.57 3.84 7.16
CA ILE A 55 -1.33 2.86 8.22
C ILE A 55 0.00 2.15 8.02
N ASP A 56 0.56 1.60 9.11
CA ASP A 56 1.75 0.75 9.05
C ASP A 56 1.42 -0.60 8.37
N VAL A 57 1.45 -0.58 7.04
CA VAL A 57 1.18 -1.76 6.19
C VAL A 57 2.15 -2.89 6.50
N GLN A 58 3.41 -2.59 6.82
CA GLN A 58 4.42 -3.61 7.09
C GLN A 58 4.15 -4.36 8.40
N ALA A 59 3.56 -3.71 9.39
CA ALA A 59 3.11 -4.39 10.61
C ALA A 59 1.90 -5.30 10.35
N ILE A 60 0.99 -4.90 9.45
CA ILE A 60 -0.20 -5.69 9.11
C ILE A 60 0.13 -6.80 8.13
N VAL A 61 0.80 -6.49 7.02
CA VAL A 61 1.18 -7.42 5.94
C VAL A 61 2.67 -7.27 5.66
N PRO A 62 3.57 -7.87 6.47
CA PRO A 62 5.02 -7.75 6.28
C PRO A 62 5.42 -8.12 4.85
N GLY A 63 6.17 -7.26 4.15
CA GLY A 63 6.55 -7.44 2.74
C GLY A 63 5.38 -7.32 1.75
N GLY A 64 4.25 -6.75 2.17
CA GLY A 64 3.18 -6.30 1.27
C GLY A 64 3.53 -4.95 0.65
N VAL A 65 3.00 -4.70 -0.54
CA VAL A 65 3.23 -3.46 -1.29
C VAL A 65 1.89 -2.76 -1.54
N LEU A 66 1.75 -1.50 -1.17
CA LEU A 66 0.56 -0.72 -1.50
C LEU A 66 0.36 -0.66 -3.02
N CYS A 67 -0.87 -0.93 -3.46
CA CYS A 67 -1.23 -1.00 -4.87
C CYS A 67 -2.62 -0.43 -5.14
N LEU A 68 -3.02 -0.36 -6.39
CA LEU A 68 -4.34 0.09 -6.85
C LEU A 68 -4.79 1.38 -6.14
N PHE A 69 -6.02 1.45 -5.66
CA PHE A 69 -6.60 2.67 -5.06
C PHE A 69 -5.75 3.26 -3.94
N SER A 70 -5.09 2.43 -3.12
CA SER A 70 -4.21 2.94 -2.06
C SER A 70 -2.96 3.63 -2.63
N ALA A 71 -2.31 3.04 -3.61
CA ALA A 71 -1.16 3.65 -4.27
C ALA A 71 -1.56 4.85 -5.15
N TRP A 72 -2.68 4.76 -5.88
CA TRP A 72 -3.18 5.87 -6.70
C TRP A 72 -3.50 7.10 -5.86
N ASN A 73 -4.12 6.91 -4.69
CA ASN A 73 -4.43 7.99 -3.77
C ASN A 73 -3.15 8.65 -3.22
N VAL A 74 -2.17 7.86 -2.78
CA VAL A 74 -0.87 8.37 -2.29
C VAL A 74 -0.14 9.19 -3.37
N HIS A 75 -0.19 8.73 -4.62
CA HIS A 75 0.44 9.43 -5.74
C HIS A 75 -0.42 10.56 -6.35
N GLY A 76 -1.63 10.80 -5.84
CA GLY A 76 -2.55 11.80 -6.37
C GLY A 76 -3.05 11.49 -7.78
N LEU A 77 -3.12 10.19 -8.16
CA LEU A 77 -3.57 9.76 -9.49
C LEU A 77 -5.08 9.55 -9.58
N THR A 78 -5.80 9.58 -8.47
CA THR A 78 -7.27 9.47 -8.40
C THR A 78 -7.83 10.34 -7.28
N THR A 79 -9.04 10.79 -7.46
CA THR A 79 -9.83 11.49 -6.43
C THR A 79 -10.65 10.51 -5.57
N SER A 80 -10.74 9.26 -5.98
CA SER A 80 -11.49 8.22 -5.28
C SER A 80 -10.78 7.82 -3.99
N LEU A 81 -11.47 7.95 -2.85
CA LEU A 81 -10.96 7.49 -1.55
C LEU A 81 -11.13 5.97 -1.43
N PRO A 82 -10.06 5.23 -1.10
CA PRO A 82 -10.14 3.79 -0.94
C PRO A 82 -10.97 3.41 0.29
N GLN A 83 -11.89 2.45 0.12
CA GLN A 83 -12.70 1.89 1.21
C GLN A 83 -11.94 0.80 2.01
N ALA A 84 -10.79 0.40 1.52
CA ALA A 84 -9.89 -0.57 2.13
C ALA A 84 -8.44 -0.27 1.70
N TYR A 85 -7.47 -0.77 2.45
CA TYR A 85 -6.07 -0.74 2.02
C TYR A 85 -5.81 -1.85 1.02
N HIS A 86 -5.49 -1.49 -0.22
CA HIS A 86 -5.16 -2.42 -1.30
C HIS A 86 -3.68 -2.79 -1.21
N ILE A 87 -3.39 -4.06 -0.95
CA ILE A 87 -2.03 -4.54 -0.71
C ILE A 87 -1.71 -5.71 -1.65
N ALA A 88 -0.70 -5.53 -2.49
CA ALA A 88 -0.14 -6.60 -3.30
C ALA A 88 0.67 -7.56 -2.44
N VAL A 89 0.51 -8.85 -2.70
CA VAL A 89 1.29 -9.93 -2.06
C VAL A 89 1.71 -10.96 -3.11
N LYS A 90 2.81 -11.66 -2.88
CA LYS A 90 3.21 -12.77 -3.75
C LYS A 90 2.15 -13.87 -3.73
N ARG A 91 1.86 -14.43 -4.89
CA ARG A 91 0.85 -15.48 -5.04
C ARG A 91 1.18 -16.69 -4.16
N GLY A 92 0.15 -17.25 -3.53
CA GLY A 92 0.29 -18.40 -2.60
C GLY A 92 0.66 -18.02 -1.17
N ARG A 93 0.99 -16.76 -0.91
CA ARG A 93 1.27 -16.30 0.44
C ARG A 93 0.00 -16.29 1.29
N LYS A 94 0.04 -16.93 2.45
CA LYS A 94 -1.03 -16.89 3.45
C LYS A 94 -0.80 -15.70 4.40
N VAL A 95 -1.79 -14.86 4.55
CA VAL A 95 -1.76 -13.69 5.44
C VAL A 95 -3.00 -13.71 6.32
N THR A 96 -2.82 -13.56 7.61
CA THR A 96 -3.94 -13.33 8.55
C THR A 96 -4.22 -11.84 8.60
N LEU A 97 -5.41 -11.45 8.14
CA LEU A 97 -5.85 -10.07 8.12
C LEU A 97 -6.53 -9.66 9.43
N PRO A 98 -6.44 -8.39 9.83
CA PRO A 98 -7.24 -7.82 10.92
C PRO A 98 -8.70 -7.67 10.49
N VAL A 99 -9.58 -7.51 11.48
CA VAL A 99 -10.97 -7.08 11.24
C VAL A 99 -10.99 -5.59 10.84
N PHE A 100 -10.12 -4.79 11.45
CA PHE A 100 -9.92 -3.38 11.19
C PHE A 100 -8.42 -3.03 11.30
N PRO A 101 -7.88 -2.17 10.45
CA PRO A 101 -8.50 -1.59 9.26
C PRO A 101 -8.79 -2.62 8.16
N LYS A 102 -9.74 -2.31 7.29
CA LYS A 102 -10.09 -3.20 6.17
C LYS A 102 -8.93 -3.28 5.19
N VAL A 103 -8.54 -4.50 4.84
CA VAL A 103 -7.44 -4.77 3.91
C VAL A 103 -7.92 -5.70 2.80
N GLU A 104 -7.61 -5.36 1.56
CA GLU A 104 -7.84 -6.19 0.38
C GLU A 104 -6.50 -6.66 -0.19
N LEU A 105 -6.30 -7.97 -0.24
CA LEU A 105 -5.08 -8.57 -0.80
C LEU A 105 -5.21 -8.80 -2.30
N HIS A 106 -4.16 -8.41 -3.03
CA HIS A 106 -4.03 -8.65 -4.46
C HIS A 106 -2.86 -9.60 -4.73
N PRO A 107 -3.12 -10.91 -4.93
CA PRO A 107 -2.09 -11.89 -5.22
C PRO A 107 -1.48 -11.66 -6.60
N ILE A 108 -0.19 -11.40 -6.66
CA ILE A 108 0.59 -11.14 -7.88
C ILE A 108 1.64 -12.25 -8.03
N THR A 109 1.91 -12.67 -9.27
CA THR A 109 2.98 -13.62 -9.57
C THR A 109 4.35 -13.01 -9.26
N ASP A 110 5.30 -13.83 -8.82
CA ASP A 110 6.62 -13.38 -8.41
C ASP A 110 7.32 -12.54 -9.48
N THR A 111 7.21 -12.97 -10.75
CA THR A 111 7.80 -12.26 -11.90
C THR A 111 7.25 -10.84 -12.13
N MET A 112 6.05 -10.55 -11.64
CA MET A 112 5.39 -9.26 -11.78
C MET A 112 5.36 -8.46 -10.46
N PHE A 113 5.61 -9.12 -9.34
CA PHE A 113 5.49 -8.49 -8.02
C PHE A 113 6.56 -7.43 -7.78
N ASP A 114 7.80 -7.73 -8.18
CA ASP A 114 8.95 -6.86 -7.92
C ASP A 114 9.07 -5.68 -8.93
N ILE A 115 8.18 -5.62 -9.96
CA ILE A 115 8.19 -4.54 -10.95
C ILE A 115 7.59 -3.26 -10.34
N GLY A 116 8.37 -2.20 -10.25
CA GLY A 116 7.93 -0.87 -9.85
C GLY A 116 7.65 -0.70 -8.35
N GLY A 117 8.13 -1.64 -7.51
CA GLY A 117 8.10 -1.46 -6.06
C GLY A 117 9.16 -0.47 -5.61
N GLU A 118 8.79 0.45 -4.71
CA GLU A 118 9.69 1.41 -4.08
C GLU A 118 9.40 1.57 -2.59
N ASP A 119 10.40 2.03 -1.85
CA ASP A 119 10.26 2.37 -0.45
C ASP A 119 9.99 3.87 -0.31
N GLN A 120 8.93 4.22 0.36
CA GLN A 120 8.62 5.60 0.75
C GLN A 120 8.57 5.74 2.28
N ILE A 121 8.86 6.93 2.76
CA ILE A 121 8.64 7.29 4.17
C ILE A 121 7.41 8.18 4.20
N GLY A 122 6.35 7.68 4.83
CA GLY A 122 5.11 8.43 5.02
C GLY A 122 4.62 8.25 6.44
N SER A 123 4.02 9.29 7.04
CA SER A 123 3.46 9.27 8.41
C SER A 123 4.41 8.71 9.47
N GLY A 124 5.73 8.81 9.26
CA GLY A 124 6.75 8.37 10.23
C GLY A 124 7.10 6.89 10.20
N TYR A 125 6.72 6.14 9.16
CA TYR A 125 7.15 4.75 8.96
C TYR A 125 7.47 4.45 7.49
N ARG A 126 8.19 3.36 7.26
CA ARG A 126 8.57 2.90 5.92
C ARG A 126 7.42 2.13 5.28
N ILE A 127 7.03 2.56 4.09
CA ILE A 127 5.97 1.95 3.30
C ILE A 127 6.58 1.41 2.02
N GLN A 128 6.25 0.17 1.66
CA GLN A 128 6.46 -0.32 0.30
C GLN A 128 5.23 -0.01 -0.54
N ILE A 129 5.45 0.64 -1.68
CA ILE A 129 4.39 1.09 -2.58
C ILE A 129 4.82 0.89 -4.03
N TYR A 130 3.88 0.65 -4.93
CA TYR A 130 4.16 0.72 -6.36
C TYR A 130 4.29 2.16 -6.82
N ASN A 131 5.33 2.44 -7.63
CA ASN A 131 5.56 3.76 -8.22
C ASN A 131 4.47 4.15 -9.24
N LYS A 132 4.51 5.41 -9.70
CA LYS A 132 3.48 6.00 -10.57
C LYS A 132 3.31 5.23 -11.87
N GLU A 133 4.41 4.82 -12.51
CA GLU A 133 4.40 4.09 -13.78
C GLU A 133 3.75 2.70 -13.62
N ARG A 134 4.08 2.00 -12.54
CA ARG A 134 3.43 0.74 -12.20
C ARG A 134 1.94 0.94 -11.89
N CYS A 135 1.58 1.99 -11.20
CA CYS A 135 0.20 2.34 -10.90
C CYS A 135 -0.64 2.52 -12.16
N VAL A 136 -0.11 3.19 -13.18
CA VAL A 136 -0.77 3.33 -14.49
C VAL A 136 -0.96 1.98 -15.17
N CYS A 137 0.08 1.15 -15.20
CA CYS A 137 -0.02 -0.20 -15.77
C CYS A 137 -1.07 -1.06 -15.05
N ASP A 138 -1.16 -0.96 -13.73
CA ASP A 138 -2.16 -1.68 -12.95
C ASP A 138 -3.59 -1.15 -13.21
N ALA A 139 -3.78 0.16 -13.39
CA ALA A 139 -5.08 0.73 -13.78
C ALA A 139 -5.56 0.15 -15.12
N VAL A 140 -4.69 0.12 -16.12
CA VAL A 140 -4.99 -0.47 -17.44
C VAL A 140 -5.25 -1.97 -17.34
N LYS A 141 -4.46 -2.70 -16.55
CA LYS A 141 -4.60 -4.15 -16.36
C LYS A 141 -5.91 -4.54 -15.71
N TYR A 142 -6.32 -3.78 -14.69
CA TYR A 142 -7.51 -4.06 -13.90
C TYR A 142 -8.74 -3.23 -14.30
N ARG A 143 -8.71 -2.51 -15.43
CA ARG A 143 -9.75 -1.58 -15.90
C ARG A 143 -11.18 -2.14 -15.85
N ASN A 144 -11.34 -3.43 -16.16
CA ASN A 144 -12.66 -4.09 -16.10
C ASN A 144 -13.15 -4.35 -14.66
N LYS A 145 -12.26 -4.27 -13.67
CA LYS A 145 -12.59 -4.45 -12.25
C LYS A 145 -12.75 -3.13 -11.51
N VAL A 146 -11.90 -2.16 -11.83
CA VAL A 146 -11.88 -0.86 -11.14
C VAL A 146 -12.80 0.16 -11.81
N GLY A 147 -13.21 -0.09 -13.06
CA GLY A 147 -13.99 0.84 -13.89
C GLY A 147 -13.12 1.50 -14.96
N MET A 148 -13.71 1.75 -16.14
CA MET A 148 -13.03 2.39 -17.26
C MET A 148 -12.78 3.87 -16.99
N ASP A 149 -13.67 4.51 -16.25
CA ASP A 149 -13.59 5.88 -15.77
C ASP A 149 -12.41 6.10 -14.83
N VAL A 150 -12.27 5.25 -13.82
CA VAL A 150 -11.11 5.26 -12.90
C VAL A 150 -9.81 5.01 -13.65
N CYS A 151 -9.80 4.04 -14.57
CA CYS A 151 -8.62 3.78 -15.40
C CYS A 151 -8.23 5.03 -16.21
N ALA A 152 -9.19 5.69 -16.85
CA ALA A 152 -8.96 6.92 -17.62
C ALA A 152 -8.48 8.07 -16.70
N GLU A 153 -9.06 8.22 -15.52
CA GLU A 153 -8.64 9.22 -14.52
C GLU A 153 -7.15 9.01 -14.16
N VAL A 154 -6.75 7.79 -13.78
CA VAL A 154 -5.36 7.48 -13.39
C VAL A 154 -4.39 7.75 -14.53
N VAL A 155 -4.70 7.32 -15.76
CA VAL A 155 -3.85 7.57 -16.94
C VAL A 155 -3.72 9.07 -17.20
N ASN A 156 -4.84 9.82 -17.16
CA ASN A 156 -4.84 11.26 -17.42
C ASN A 156 -4.07 12.05 -16.35
N SER A 157 -4.29 11.71 -15.06
CA SER A 157 -3.58 12.34 -13.96
C SER A 157 -2.08 12.13 -14.08
N TYR A 158 -1.66 10.91 -14.41
CA TYR A 158 -0.24 10.62 -14.64
C TYR A 158 0.35 11.40 -15.82
N LEU A 159 -0.35 11.45 -16.96
CA LEU A 159 0.12 12.17 -18.14
C LEU A 159 0.24 13.69 -17.92
N ALA A 160 -0.48 14.24 -16.95
CA ALA A 160 -0.38 15.64 -16.55
C ALA A 160 0.82 15.93 -15.63
N LEU A 161 1.46 14.90 -15.06
CA LEU A 161 2.59 15.10 -14.16
C LEU A 161 3.83 15.60 -14.91
N PRO A 162 4.56 16.59 -14.37
CA PRO A 162 5.78 17.08 -14.98
C PRO A 162 6.94 16.09 -14.88
N ASP A 163 6.92 15.23 -13.88
CA ASP A 163 7.97 14.23 -13.56
C ASP A 163 7.66 12.83 -14.09
N ARG A 164 6.68 12.71 -15.03
CA ARG A 164 6.35 11.43 -15.66
C ARG A 164 7.52 10.83 -16.43
N ASN A 165 7.71 9.53 -16.30
CA ASN A 165 8.74 8.78 -17.05
C ASN A 165 8.09 7.83 -18.05
N LEU A 166 7.87 8.31 -19.29
CA LEU A 166 7.22 7.50 -20.33
C LEU A 166 8.07 6.29 -20.75
N SER A 167 9.40 6.38 -20.73
CA SER A 167 10.28 5.26 -21.06
C SER A 167 10.07 4.12 -20.06
N GLN A 168 10.07 4.41 -18.79
CA GLN A 168 9.83 3.43 -17.72
C GLN A 168 8.40 2.89 -17.76
N LEU A 169 7.42 3.75 -18.02
CA LEU A 169 6.02 3.35 -18.19
C LEU A 169 5.87 2.29 -19.29
N PHE A 170 6.48 2.52 -20.43
CA PHE A 170 6.39 1.57 -21.54
C PHE A 170 7.17 0.28 -21.30
N ASP A 171 8.33 0.32 -20.62
CA ASP A 171 9.04 -0.90 -20.19
C ASP A 171 8.14 -1.74 -19.26
N TYR A 172 7.53 -1.11 -18.28
CA TYR A 172 6.60 -1.82 -17.38
C TYR A 172 5.37 -2.35 -18.11
N ALA A 173 4.82 -1.58 -19.06
CA ALA A 173 3.67 -1.99 -19.84
C ALA A 173 3.95 -3.25 -20.69
N ASP A 174 5.16 -3.37 -21.25
CA ASP A 174 5.60 -4.57 -21.95
C ASP A 174 5.71 -5.77 -21.02
N ARG A 175 6.41 -5.62 -19.91
CA ARG A 175 6.61 -6.68 -18.90
C ARG A 175 5.31 -7.14 -18.25
N LEU A 176 4.36 -6.23 -18.04
CA LEU A 176 3.04 -6.48 -17.45
C LEU A 176 1.98 -6.88 -18.50
N ARG A 177 2.34 -6.87 -19.81
CA ARG A 177 1.52 -7.26 -20.96
C ARG A 177 0.27 -6.39 -21.13
N VAL A 178 0.42 -5.08 -20.95
CA VAL A 178 -0.66 -4.09 -21.09
C VAL A 178 -0.36 -3.01 -22.15
N ARG A 179 0.79 -3.08 -22.82
CA ARG A 179 1.29 -2.08 -23.77
C ARG A 179 0.25 -1.64 -24.79
N ARG A 180 -0.31 -2.59 -25.53
CA ARG A 180 -1.28 -2.32 -26.60
C ARG A 180 -2.49 -1.55 -26.11
N ILE A 181 -2.98 -1.86 -24.91
CA ILE A 181 -4.15 -1.20 -24.33
C ILE A 181 -3.77 0.18 -23.82
N LEU A 182 -2.62 0.31 -23.17
CA LEU A 182 -2.11 1.60 -22.69
C LEU A 182 -1.95 2.58 -23.85
N GLU A 183 -1.39 2.15 -24.99
CA GLU A 183 -1.24 2.98 -26.19
C GLU A 183 -2.59 3.52 -26.71
N GLN A 184 -3.67 2.73 -26.64
CA GLN A 184 -5.02 3.19 -27.00
C GLN A 184 -5.48 4.32 -26.08
N TYR A 185 -5.25 4.23 -24.78
CA TYR A 185 -5.59 5.31 -23.84
C TYR A 185 -4.80 6.60 -24.10
N ILE A 186 -3.51 6.45 -24.42
CA ILE A 186 -2.63 7.60 -24.70
C ILE A 186 -3.01 8.24 -26.05
N ALA A 187 -3.26 7.44 -27.10
CA ALA A 187 -3.61 7.94 -28.43
C ALA A 187 -4.93 8.72 -28.48
N LEU A 188 -5.85 8.46 -27.57
CA LEU A 188 -7.12 9.22 -27.44
C LEU A 188 -6.92 10.61 -26.82
N LYS A 189 -5.69 10.95 -26.39
CA LYS A 189 -5.35 12.20 -25.70
C LYS A 189 -4.40 13.11 -26.49
N LEU A 190 -3.82 12.59 -27.56
CA LEU A 190 -3.01 13.34 -28.53
C LEU A 190 -3.89 13.83 -29.67
#